data_e9b1258d9527eb9d777ccd388c6293eb
#
_entry.id   e9b1258d9527eb9d777ccd388c6293eb
#
_cell.length_a   1.000
_cell.length_b   1.000
_cell.length_c   1.000
_cell.angle_alpha   90.00
_cell.angle_beta   90.00
_cell.angle_gamma   90.00
#
_symmetry.space_group_name_H-M   'P 1'
#
loop_
_entity.id
_entity.type
_entity.pdbx_description
1 polymer ?
#
loop_
_entity_poly.entity_id
_entity_poly.type
_entity_poly.pdbx_seq_one_letter_code
_entity_poly.pdbx_strand_id
1 'polypeptide(L)'
;DVLDFYIMCYPEAEISVCTSTESESMKSFVNCFYAAKVQFFNELYLLCNSMGCNYNVIRDLMLKNKWINPMHTDVPGPDGKLSYGGYCFPKDTNALLQFMKTKNTAHEVLQAVVDERNKMRDDHTNVKLLSAKNKKI
;
A
#
# COMPACT_ATOMS: atom_id res chain seq x y z
N ASP A 1 29.48 19.61 2.67
CA ASP A 1 29.19 18.26 2.16
C ASP A 1 27.83 18.20 1.48
N VAL A 2 27.34 17.02 1.11
CA VAL A 2 26.03 16.85 0.43
C VAL A 2 24.88 17.29 1.36
N LEU A 3 24.96 16.99 2.64
CA LEU A 3 23.96 17.37 3.64
C LEU A 3 23.88 18.88 3.78
N ASP A 4 25.01 19.57 3.89
CA ASP A 4 25.07 21.04 4.00
C ASP A 4 24.45 21.70 2.76
N PHE A 5 24.71 21.15 1.58
CA PHE A 5 24.11 21.62 0.34
C PHE A 5 22.58 21.53 0.38
N TYR A 6 22.00 20.39 0.82
CA TYR A 6 20.56 20.23 0.93
C TYR A 6 19.94 21.16 1.98
N ILE A 7 20.56 21.32 3.15
CA ILE A 7 20.12 22.25 4.20
C ILE A 7 20.09 23.67 3.64
N MET A 8 21.10 24.07 2.89
CA MET A 8 21.16 25.41 2.30
C MET A 8 20.08 25.64 1.23
N CYS A 9 19.80 24.64 0.38
CA CYS A 9 18.82 24.74 -0.70
C CYS A 9 17.37 24.61 -0.23
N TYR A 10 17.13 23.84 0.83
CA TYR A 10 15.79 23.50 1.32
C TYR A 10 15.72 23.64 2.85
N PRO A 11 15.80 24.87 3.41
CA PRO A 11 15.92 25.10 4.85
C PRO A 11 14.70 24.61 5.65
N GLU A 12 13.52 24.51 5.02
CA GLU A 12 12.28 24.04 5.66
C GLU A 12 12.07 22.52 5.52
N ALA A 13 12.97 21.80 4.86
CA ALA A 13 12.83 20.36 4.68
C ALA A 13 13.33 19.58 5.89
N GLU A 14 12.55 18.62 6.36
CA GLU A 14 13.02 17.65 7.33
C GLU A 14 13.96 16.66 6.64
N ILE A 15 15.26 16.75 6.97
CA ILE A 15 16.31 15.92 6.38
C ILE A 15 16.71 14.82 7.37
N SER A 16 16.61 13.57 6.91
CA SER A 16 17.08 12.40 7.66
C SER A 16 18.24 11.73 6.94
N VAL A 17 19.28 11.39 7.69
CA VAL A 17 20.44 10.64 7.19
C VAL A 17 20.28 9.17 7.57
N CYS A 18 20.29 8.31 6.57
CA CYS A 18 20.16 6.86 6.74
C CYS A 18 20.97 6.13 5.66
N THR A 19 21.07 4.81 5.78
CA THR A 19 21.66 3.97 4.73
C THR A 19 20.74 3.85 3.53
N SER A 20 21.29 3.51 2.36
CA SER A 20 20.49 3.26 1.16
C SER A 20 19.45 2.14 1.40
N THR A 21 19.83 1.08 2.10
CA THR A 21 18.94 -0.02 2.47
C THR A 21 17.76 0.44 3.32
N GLU A 22 17.99 1.30 4.30
CA GLU A 22 16.91 1.87 5.15
C GLU A 22 15.97 2.75 4.33
N SER A 23 16.52 3.60 3.47
CA SER A 23 15.73 4.48 2.60
C SER A 23 14.85 3.69 1.61
N GLU A 24 15.43 2.70 0.93
CA GLU A 24 14.68 1.83 0.00
C GLU A 24 13.63 0.98 0.72
N SER A 25 13.98 0.45 1.89
CA SER A 25 13.03 -0.32 2.72
C SER A 25 11.88 0.55 3.18
N MET A 26 12.15 1.75 3.68
CA MET A 26 11.12 2.72 4.10
C MET A 26 10.12 2.97 2.98
N LYS A 27 10.59 3.25 1.77
CA LYS A 27 9.74 3.49 0.61
C LYS A 27 8.81 2.30 0.32
N SER A 28 9.37 1.10 0.31
CA SER A 28 8.60 -0.14 0.06
C SER A 28 7.58 -0.40 1.17
N PHE A 29 7.99 -0.24 2.44
CA PHE A 29 7.12 -0.49 3.59
C PHE A 29 5.95 0.49 3.66
N VAL A 30 6.18 1.78 3.36
CA VAL A 30 5.11 2.79 3.30
C VAL A 30 4.09 2.43 2.23
N ASN A 31 4.51 2.04 1.03
CA ASN A 31 3.58 1.64 -0.03
C ASN A 31 2.77 0.39 0.35
N CYS A 32 3.39 -0.59 0.99
CA CYS A 32 2.70 -1.80 1.45
C CYS A 32 1.72 -1.50 2.61
N PHE A 33 2.09 -0.58 3.53
CA PHE A 33 1.19 -0.11 4.56
C PHE A 33 -0.04 0.58 3.99
N TYR A 34 0.14 1.47 3.00
CA TYR A 34 -1.00 2.12 2.34
C TYR A 34 -1.87 1.13 1.56
N ALA A 35 -1.28 0.15 0.91
CA ALA A 35 -2.03 -0.92 0.25
C ALA A 35 -2.89 -1.73 1.24
N ALA A 36 -2.32 -2.10 2.39
CA ALA A 36 -3.05 -2.78 3.46
C ALA A 36 -4.17 -1.91 4.03
N LYS A 37 -3.92 -0.61 4.21
CA LYS A 37 -4.94 0.35 4.64
C LYS A 37 -6.09 0.44 3.64
N VAL A 38 -5.81 0.59 2.34
CA VAL A 38 -6.84 0.58 1.29
C VAL A 38 -7.66 -0.70 1.37
N GLN A 39 -6.99 -1.85 1.47
CA GLN A 39 -7.66 -3.15 1.55
C GLN A 39 -8.61 -3.23 2.75
N PHE A 40 -8.13 -2.85 3.93
CA PHE A 40 -8.94 -2.87 5.15
C PHE A 40 -10.18 -1.98 5.05
N PHE A 41 -10.06 -0.76 4.54
CA PHE A 41 -11.22 0.14 4.36
C PHE A 41 -12.19 -0.37 3.30
N ASN A 42 -11.75 -1.10 2.28
CA ASN A 42 -12.63 -1.76 1.32
C ASN A 42 -13.42 -2.92 1.95
N GLU A 43 -12.84 -3.70 2.83
CA GLU A 43 -13.54 -4.73 3.59
C GLU A 43 -14.61 -4.13 4.51
N LEU A 44 -14.29 -3.02 5.20
CA LEU A 44 -15.27 -2.29 6.01
C LEU A 44 -16.41 -1.72 5.15
N TYR A 45 -16.13 -1.21 3.95
CA TYR A 45 -17.15 -0.75 3.03
C TYR A 45 -18.12 -1.89 2.65
N LEU A 46 -17.60 -3.05 2.31
CA LEU A 46 -18.43 -4.23 1.97
C LEU A 46 -19.27 -4.68 3.18
N LEU A 47 -18.68 -4.67 4.38
CA LEU A 47 -19.40 -4.98 5.61
C LEU A 47 -20.53 -3.98 5.86
N CYS A 48 -20.27 -2.67 5.73
CA CYS A 48 -21.29 -1.63 5.88
C CYS A 48 -22.46 -1.83 4.92
N ASN A 49 -22.17 -2.17 3.66
CA ASN A 49 -23.20 -2.46 2.68
C ASN A 49 -24.05 -3.68 3.08
N SER A 50 -23.44 -4.74 3.61
CA SER A 50 -24.16 -5.92 4.08
C SER A 50 -25.03 -5.66 5.30
N MET A 51 -24.65 -4.68 6.12
CA MET A 51 -25.41 -4.26 7.32
C MET A 51 -26.46 -3.17 7.01
N GLY A 52 -26.52 -2.64 5.78
CA GLY A 52 -27.39 -1.51 5.43
C GLY A 52 -26.94 -0.18 6.03
N CYS A 53 -25.66 -0.04 6.40
CA CYS A 53 -25.07 1.17 6.98
C CYS A 53 -24.41 2.05 5.92
N ASN A 54 -24.37 3.35 6.18
CA ASN A 54 -23.63 4.28 5.32
C ASN A 54 -22.13 4.29 5.71
N TYR A 55 -21.32 3.72 4.85
CA TYR A 55 -19.87 3.67 5.03
C TYR A 55 -19.23 5.06 5.25
N ASN A 56 -19.63 6.07 4.47
CA ASN A 56 -19.02 7.39 4.58
C ASN A 56 -19.26 8.02 5.97
N VAL A 57 -20.44 7.81 6.54
CA VAL A 57 -20.74 8.28 7.90
C VAL A 57 -19.83 7.58 8.92
N ILE A 58 -19.69 6.27 8.83
CA ILE A 58 -18.85 5.48 9.74
C ILE A 58 -17.39 5.89 9.57
N ARG A 59 -16.88 6.00 8.33
CA ARG A 59 -15.53 6.47 8.04
C ARG A 59 -15.27 7.85 8.67
N ASP A 60 -16.17 8.81 8.46
CA ASP A 60 -15.99 10.16 8.98
C ASP A 60 -15.98 10.20 10.50
N LEU A 61 -16.76 9.33 11.16
CA LEU A 61 -16.70 9.14 12.62
C LEU A 61 -15.36 8.56 13.06
N MET A 62 -14.83 7.57 12.34
CA MET A 62 -13.51 6.99 12.63
C MET A 62 -12.40 8.03 12.51
N LEU A 63 -12.48 8.92 11.51
CA LEU A 63 -11.46 9.97 11.28
C LEU A 63 -11.45 11.06 12.37
N LYS A 64 -12.54 11.24 13.12
CA LYS A 64 -12.60 12.19 14.27
C LYS A 64 -11.61 11.85 15.38
N ASN A 65 -11.19 10.62 15.47
CA ASN A 65 -10.19 10.15 16.43
C ASN A 65 -8.78 10.79 16.18
N LYS A 66 -8.52 11.33 14.98
CA LYS A 66 -7.29 12.01 14.55
C LYS A 66 -6.02 11.12 14.46
N TRP A 67 -6.10 9.86 14.83
CA TRP A 67 -5.00 8.89 14.72
C TRP A 67 -4.98 8.20 13.35
N ILE A 68 -6.08 8.34 12.60
CA ILE A 68 -6.21 7.81 11.26
C ILE A 68 -6.12 8.97 10.27
N ASN A 69 -5.06 9.01 9.48
CA ASN A 69 -4.95 9.96 8.37
C ASN A 69 -6.04 9.63 7.33
N PRO A 70 -6.79 10.61 6.79
CA PRO A 70 -7.88 10.38 5.84
C PRO A 70 -7.42 9.81 4.49
N MET A 71 -6.16 9.99 4.12
CA MET A 71 -5.62 9.47 2.87
C MET A 71 -5.83 7.95 2.76
N HIS A 72 -6.28 7.47 1.61
CA HIS A 72 -6.54 6.06 1.32
C HIS A 72 -7.71 5.42 2.11
N THR A 73 -8.69 6.22 2.52
CA THR A 73 -9.90 5.73 3.18
C THR A 73 -11.15 5.83 2.31
N ASP A 74 -11.07 6.45 1.14
CA ASP A 74 -12.19 6.55 0.21
C ASP A 74 -12.43 5.24 -0.52
N VAL A 75 -13.71 4.82 -0.60
CA VAL A 75 -14.15 3.62 -1.32
C VAL A 75 -15.40 3.97 -2.12
N PRO A 76 -15.43 3.67 -3.44
CA PRO A 76 -14.35 3.09 -4.24
C PRO A 76 -13.15 4.03 -4.38
N GLY A 77 -12.03 3.48 -4.84
CA GLY A 77 -10.81 4.25 -5.11
C GLY A 77 -10.98 5.25 -6.27
N PRO A 78 -9.93 6.04 -6.57
CA PRO A 78 -9.99 7.07 -7.63
C PRO A 78 -10.29 6.52 -9.03
N ASP A 79 -10.04 5.24 -9.25
CA ASP A 79 -10.34 4.51 -10.50
C ASP A 79 -11.76 3.90 -10.54
N GLY A 80 -12.58 4.18 -9.53
CA GLY A 80 -13.94 3.66 -9.39
C GLY A 80 -14.03 2.18 -9.02
N LYS A 81 -12.90 1.54 -8.66
CA LYS A 81 -12.84 0.11 -8.33
C LYS A 81 -12.58 -0.11 -6.84
N LEU A 82 -12.89 -1.31 -6.38
CA LEU A 82 -12.55 -1.76 -5.03
C LEU A 82 -11.05 -2.07 -4.93
N SER A 83 -10.53 -2.05 -3.70
CA SER A 83 -9.14 -2.34 -3.36
C SER A 83 -8.11 -1.45 -4.07
N TYR A 84 -6.84 -1.74 -3.92
CA TYR A 84 -5.77 -0.94 -4.50
C TYR A 84 -5.41 -1.39 -5.91
N GLY A 85 -5.19 -0.42 -6.80
CA GLY A 85 -4.77 -0.60 -8.18
C GLY A 85 -3.52 0.22 -8.51
N GLY A 86 -3.41 0.58 -9.78
CA GLY A 86 -2.26 1.30 -10.31
C GLY A 86 -1.00 0.43 -10.41
N TYR A 87 0.15 1.07 -10.54
CA TYR A 87 1.42 0.38 -10.76
C TYR A 87 2.19 0.10 -9.46
N CYS A 88 2.28 1.08 -8.56
CA CYS A 88 3.17 1.01 -7.40
C CYS A 88 2.72 0.00 -6.34
N PHE A 89 1.47 0.09 -5.88
CA PHE A 89 1.00 -0.76 -4.78
C PHE A 89 1.01 -2.25 -5.12
N PRO A 90 0.47 -2.71 -6.26
CA PRO A 90 0.54 -4.13 -6.63
C PRO A 90 1.98 -4.63 -6.81
N LYS A 91 2.86 -3.80 -7.37
CA LYS A 91 4.27 -4.16 -7.56
C LYS A 91 4.99 -4.30 -6.22
N ASP A 92 4.85 -3.32 -5.33
CA ASP A 92 5.60 -3.27 -4.07
C ASP A 92 5.09 -4.31 -3.07
N THR A 93 3.76 -4.54 -2.98
CA THR A 93 3.20 -5.59 -2.12
C THR A 93 3.66 -6.99 -2.55
N ASN A 94 3.65 -7.30 -3.85
CA ASN A 94 4.15 -8.58 -4.34
C ASN A 94 5.65 -8.74 -4.13
N ALA A 95 6.45 -7.69 -4.40
CA ALA A 95 7.90 -7.73 -4.22
C ALA A 95 8.28 -7.94 -2.74
N LEU A 96 7.69 -7.17 -1.84
CA LEU A 96 7.93 -7.30 -0.40
C LEU A 96 7.50 -8.66 0.13
N LEU A 97 6.31 -9.14 -0.26
CA LEU A 97 5.82 -10.46 0.12
C LEU A 97 6.79 -11.58 -0.29
N GLN A 98 7.27 -11.55 -1.53
CA GLN A 98 8.25 -12.54 -1.99
C GLN A 98 9.58 -12.42 -1.23
N PHE A 99 10.03 -11.20 -0.96
CA PHE A 99 11.26 -10.98 -0.17
C PHE A 99 11.12 -11.52 1.26
N MET A 100 10.00 -11.27 1.94
CA MET A 100 9.72 -11.82 3.28
C MET A 100 9.73 -13.35 3.27
N LYS A 101 9.16 -13.98 2.23
CA LYS A 101 9.21 -15.44 2.06
C LYS A 101 10.64 -15.96 1.88
N THR A 102 11.45 -15.29 1.06
CA THR A 102 12.86 -15.70 0.87
C THR A 102 13.71 -15.55 2.13
N LYS A 103 13.34 -14.59 2.99
CA LYS A 103 13.98 -14.39 4.30
C LYS A 103 13.41 -15.26 5.41
N ASN A 104 12.39 -16.06 5.11
CA ASN A 104 11.68 -16.91 6.07
C ASN A 104 11.18 -16.13 7.30
N THR A 105 10.65 -14.92 7.08
CA THR A 105 10.04 -14.08 8.11
C THR A 105 8.53 -14.17 8.09
N ALA A 106 7.86 -13.76 9.17
CA ALA A 106 6.40 -13.68 9.23
C ALA A 106 5.86 -12.75 8.12
N HIS A 107 4.85 -13.20 7.38
CA HIS A 107 4.33 -12.50 6.20
C HIS A 107 2.82 -12.68 5.98
N GLU A 108 2.12 -13.34 6.89
CA GLU A 108 0.72 -13.72 6.72
C GLU A 108 -0.22 -12.53 6.51
N VAL A 109 0.02 -11.39 7.20
CA VAL A 109 -0.79 -10.17 7.04
C VAL A 109 -0.68 -9.65 5.60
N LEU A 110 0.54 -9.53 5.08
CA LEU A 110 0.75 -9.04 3.73
C LEU A 110 0.25 -10.04 2.67
N GLN A 111 0.37 -11.34 2.95
CA GLN A 111 -0.20 -12.39 2.11
C GLN A 111 -1.72 -12.24 1.99
N ALA A 112 -2.42 -12.08 3.13
CA ALA A 112 -3.87 -11.90 3.16
C ALA A 112 -4.30 -10.65 2.38
N VAL A 113 -3.58 -9.54 2.52
CA VAL A 113 -3.82 -8.29 1.78
C VAL A 113 -3.73 -8.51 0.26
N VAL A 114 -2.70 -9.22 -0.20
CA VAL A 114 -2.51 -9.53 -1.63
C VAL A 114 -3.59 -10.47 -2.15
N ASP A 115 -3.91 -11.51 -1.39
CA ASP A 115 -4.89 -12.52 -1.80
C ASP A 115 -6.30 -11.91 -1.88
N GLU A 116 -6.69 -11.09 -0.91
CA GLU A 116 -8.01 -10.46 -0.90
C GLU A 116 -8.14 -9.40 -2.00
N ARG A 117 -7.09 -8.60 -2.22
CA ARG A 117 -7.02 -7.70 -3.37
C ARG A 117 -7.27 -8.45 -4.68
N ASN A 118 -6.65 -9.61 -4.85
CA ASN A 118 -6.77 -10.40 -6.07
C ASN A 118 -8.16 -11.04 -6.27
N LYS A 119 -8.96 -11.17 -5.23
CA LYS A 119 -10.37 -11.53 -5.34
C LYS A 119 -11.25 -10.36 -5.75
N MET A 120 -10.90 -9.13 -5.32
CA MET A 120 -11.68 -7.92 -5.60
C MET A 120 -11.37 -7.28 -6.96
N ARG A 121 -10.22 -7.61 -7.57
CA ARG A 121 -9.75 -7.00 -8.83
C ARG A 121 -9.25 -8.04 -9.81
N ASP A 122 -9.52 -7.80 -11.09
CA ASP A 122 -9.11 -8.60 -12.23
C ASP A 122 -7.87 -8.08 -12.97
N ASP A 123 -7.32 -6.93 -12.53
CA ASP A 123 -6.16 -6.28 -13.15
C ASP A 123 -4.80 -6.91 -12.74
N HIS A 124 -4.73 -8.25 -12.83
CA HIS A 124 -3.53 -9.05 -12.50
C HIS A 124 -2.40 -8.94 -13.54
N THR A 125 -2.61 -8.25 -14.62
CA THR A 125 -1.81 -8.29 -15.85
C THR A 125 -0.36 -7.90 -15.66
N ASN A 126 -0.02 -7.10 -14.66
CA ASN A 126 1.36 -6.62 -14.47
C ASN A 126 2.30 -7.65 -13.82
N VAL A 127 1.78 -8.65 -13.11
CA VAL A 127 2.61 -9.71 -12.47
C VAL A 127 2.93 -10.82 -13.47
N LYS A 128 2.00 -11.14 -14.38
CA LYS A 128 2.21 -12.17 -15.42
C LYS A 128 3.27 -11.77 -16.46
N LEU A 129 3.44 -10.49 -16.77
CA LEU A 129 4.45 -10.00 -17.70
C LEU A 129 5.89 -10.17 -17.20
N LEU A 130 6.09 -10.07 -15.88
CA LEU A 130 7.41 -10.27 -15.26
C LEU A 130 7.78 -11.76 -15.21
N SER A 131 6.82 -12.66 -14.96
CA SER A 131 7.06 -14.10 -14.95
C SER A 131 7.29 -14.68 -16.36
N ALA A 132 6.71 -14.09 -17.39
CA ALA A 132 6.89 -14.52 -18.77
C ALA A 132 8.26 -14.11 -19.36
N LYS A 133 8.83 -13.00 -18.91
CA LYS A 133 10.18 -12.56 -19.34
C LYS A 133 11.30 -13.41 -18.75
N ASN A 134 11.12 -14.00 -17.56
CA ASN A 134 12.12 -14.83 -16.90
C ASN A 134 12.13 -16.31 -17.38
N LYS A 135 11.23 -16.70 -18.30
CA LYS A 135 11.22 -18.05 -18.91
C LYS A 135 11.92 -18.13 -20.26
N LYS A 136 12.60 -17.05 -20.69
CA LYS A 136 13.34 -17.00 -21.97
C LYS A 136 14.82 -16.65 -21.74
N ILE A 137 15.47 -17.26 -20.76
CA ILE A 137 16.95 -17.33 -20.68
C ILE A 137 17.30 -18.79 -20.42
#